data_0d4f2248132c9da0e21dbb02cd65a85d
#
_entry.id   0d4f2248132c9da0e21dbb02cd65a85d
#
_cell.length_a   1.000
_cell.length_b   1.000
_cell.length_c   1.000
_cell.angle_alpha   90.00
_cell.angle_beta   90.00
_cell.angle_gamma   90.00
#
_symmetry.space_group_name_H-M   'P 1'
#
loop_
_entity.id
_entity.type
_entity.pdbx_description
1 polymer ?
#
loop_
_entity_poly.entity_id
_entity_poly.type
_entity_poly.pdbx_seq_one_letter_code
_entity_poly.pdbx_strand_id
1 'polypeptide(L)'
;MRTLTATHTRLQCSFWRMGFKLAPLAVVLFIPLTVPQALVTQCLAQDASQDAKQSDADRSESDAKESDADTEAARRAFRADVLEWVDELDSPTLRVRKEAERSLIAAGPDALEYLPREDAVVSIEKSERLGRVRKALKADRAKADVDTKSTRIKLDKVTNLGDALAAISLASGIQFEHDADISIPVNSVAAPLAFWHAVDIVLDQANLDINFYGGDSETLRLDPRSDKRPSRVDSAAYVGVYRLEPTSVASRRNLRQSELNRLNVVVEVSWEPRLTPIGLTIPVAQISGKLDDGAILKPQESSRTIPVTTNAAIAFSEVYFPLQLPAGQPSKISSLSGIINALLPGPKKSFEISLAEPNGKQQIDAMTVQLESVRVDGPLHEIRVAVELDKAGRALESHRSWIFENEAYVRLKDGTKAEHLGFEVYRQTESGVGVAYRFDLGDDADESTFVYRSPTSIVPNEVPFVIQDIPLP
;
A
#
# COMPACT_ATOMS: atom_id res chain seq x y z
N MET A 1 -30.61 -47.96 -23.56
CA MET A 1 -31.21 -48.19 -24.89
C MET A 1 -31.64 -46.83 -25.44
N ARG A 2 -30.96 -46.34 -26.35
CA ARG A 2 -31.12 -45.60 -27.61
C ARG A 2 -29.97 -44.61 -27.81
N THR A 3 -29.10 -45.11 -28.66
CA THR A 3 -28.07 -44.41 -29.43
C THR A 3 -28.68 -43.53 -30.50
N LEU A 4 -27.97 -42.46 -30.90
CA LEU A 4 -27.91 -41.89 -32.27
C LEU A 4 -27.17 -40.55 -32.18
N THR A 5 -26.06 -40.42 -32.68
CA THR A 5 -25.31 -40.37 -33.96
C THR A 5 -24.91 -38.95 -34.32
N ALA A 6 -23.63 -38.85 -34.53
CA ALA A 6 -22.88 -37.70 -35.02
C ALA A 6 -23.28 -37.29 -36.46
N THR A 7 -23.12 -36.03 -36.79
CA THR A 7 -22.92 -35.62 -38.19
C THR A 7 -21.83 -34.53 -38.26
N HIS A 8 -20.75 -34.95 -38.90
CA HIS A 8 -19.67 -34.09 -39.45
C HIS A 8 -20.21 -33.38 -40.69
N THR A 9 -19.84 -32.11 -40.84
CA THR A 9 -19.80 -31.49 -42.15
C THR A 9 -18.53 -30.66 -42.26
N ARG A 10 -17.61 -31.16 -43.09
CA ARG A 10 -16.46 -30.43 -43.69
C ARG A 10 -16.93 -29.76 -44.97
N LEU A 11 -16.40 -28.55 -45.22
CA LEU A 11 -16.18 -27.97 -46.59
C LEU A 11 -15.12 -26.88 -46.39
N GLN A 12 -13.93 -27.07 -46.75
CA GLN A 12 -13.14 -27.03 -48.01
C GLN A 12 -13.12 -25.65 -48.67
N CYS A 13 -11.90 -25.07 -48.60
CA CYS A 13 -11.06 -24.39 -49.57
C CYS A 13 -11.70 -23.57 -50.71
N SER A 14 -11.18 -22.35 -50.87
CA SER A 14 -10.61 -21.99 -52.17
C SER A 14 -9.65 -20.81 -52.07
N PHE A 15 -8.47 -21.06 -52.58
CA PHE A 15 -7.41 -20.15 -52.99
C PHE A 15 -7.84 -19.26 -54.15
N TRP A 16 -7.47 -17.99 -54.13
CA TRP A 16 -7.21 -17.26 -55.37
C TRP A 16 -5.99 -16.37 -55.25
N ARG A 17 -5.00 -16.72 -56.07
CA ARG A 17 -3.80 -15.95 -56.47
C ARG A 17 -4.12 -15.19 -57.76
N MET A 18 -3.60 -14.00 -57.91
CA MET A 18 -3.10 -13.33 -59.13
C MET A 18 -2.78 -11.89 -58.74
N GLY A 19 -1.66 -11.30 -59.02
CA GLY A 19 -0.62 -11.48 -60.02
C GLY A 19 -0.25 -10.14 -60.63
N PHE A 20 1.00 -9.71 -60.46
CA PHE A 20 1.80 -8.86 -61.33
C PHE A 20 1.33 -7.45 -61.76
N LYS A 21 2.12 -6.38 -61.54
CA LYS A 21 3.12 -5.86 -62.48
C LYS A 21 3.96 -4.71 -61.90
N LEU A 22 5.24 -4.82 -62.14
CA LEU A 22 6.30 -3.79 -62.08
C LEU A 22 6.18 -2.75 -63.19
N ALA A 23 6.63 -1.51 -62.97
CA ALA A 23 7.71 -0.89 -63.71
C ALA A 23 7.87 0.62 -63.38
N PRO A 24 9.02 1.19 -63.58
CA PRO A 24 9.51 2.39 -62.90
C PRO A 24 9.47 3.63 -63.81
N LEU A 25 9.55 4.82 -63.20
CA LEU A 25 9.97 6.02 -63.97
C LEU A 25 10.88 6.89 -63.10
N ALA A 26 12.10 6.98 -63.57
CA ALA A 26 13.09 7.93 -63.16
C ALA A 26 12.78 9.30 -63.76
N VAL A 27 12.93 10.37 -62.96
CA VAL A 27 13.16 11.71 -63.48
C VAL A 27 14.28 12.37 -62.69
N VAL A 28 15.22 12.80 -63.49
CA VAL A 28 16.55 13.40 -63.25
C VAL A 28 16.41 14.94 -63.22
N LEU A 29 17.29 15.56 -62.40
CA LEU A 29 17.83 16.93 -62.51
C LEU A 29 17.05 18.08 -61.82
N PHE A 30 17.70 18.85 -61.03
CA PHE A 30 18.73 19.89 -61.29
C PHE A 30 19.30 20.39 -59.93
N ILE A 31 20.63 20.45 -59.85
CA ILE A 31 21.38 21.18 -58.81
C ILE A 31 21.74 22.55 -59.41
N PRO A 32 21.64 23.63 -58.64
CA PRO A 32 22.61 24.71 -58.78
C PRO A 32 23.49 24.79 -57.53
N LEU A 33 24.76 24.71 -57.73
CA LEU A 33 25.84 25.09 -56.85
C LEU A 33 25.70 26.58 -56.49
N THR A 34 25.56 26.88 -55.21
CA THR A 34 25.98 28.18 -54.69
C THR A 34 26.78 27.92 -53.41
N VAL A 35 28.06 28.29 -53.47
CA VAL A 35 28.99 28.30 -52.36
C VAL A 35 28.66 29.50 -51.45
N PRO A 36 28.48 29.37 -50.14
CA PRO A 36 28.52 30.52 -49.24
C PRO A 36 29.90 30.69 -48.62
N GLN A 37 30.42 31.87 -48.75
CA GLN A 37 31.42 32.44 -47.85
C GLN A 37 30.85 32.51 -46.42
N ALA A 38 31.33 31.68 -45.52
CA ALA A 38 31.18 31.88 -44.08
C ALA A 38 32.25 31.08 -43.32
N LEU A 39 33.47 31.55 -43.40
CA LEU A 39 34.61 30.94 -42.72
C LEU A 39 35.47 32.04 -42.05
N VAL A 40 34.88 32.91 -41.23
CA VAL A 40 35.63 33.85 -40.35
C VAL A 40 34.94 34.11 -39.00
N THR A 41 33.74 33.59 -38.72
CA THR A 41 33.04 33.96 -37.48
C THR A 41 32.96 32.81 -36.44
N GLN A 42 33.67 31.71 -36.65
CA GLN A 42 33.59 30.55 -35.72
C GLN A 42 34.68 30.50 -34.65
N CYS A 43 35.70 31.35 -34.69
CA CYS A 43 36.72 31.36 -33.65
C CYS A 43 36.43 32.27 -32.43
N LEU A 44 35.46 33.20 -32.51
CA LEU A 44 35.10 34.07 -31.40
C LEU A 44 33.87 33.65 -30.58
N ALA A 45 33.16 32.64 -31.07
CA ALA A 45 31.98 32.11 -30.34
C ALA A 45 32.29 30.89 -29.42
N GLN A 46 33.45 30.26 -29.59
CA GLN A 46 33.85 29.13 -28.73
C GLN A 46 34.48 29.56 -27.42
N ASP A 47 35.16 30.69 -27.35
CA ASP A 47 35.73 31.22 -26.09
C ASP A 47 34.64 31.79 -25.16
N ALA A 48 33.62 32.46 -25.69
CA ALA A 48 32.51 32.98 -24.90
C ALA A 48 31.58 31.89 -24.35
N SER A 49 31.51 30.70 -24.98
CA SER A 49 30.70 29.58 -24.53
C SER A 49 31.42 28.68 -23.50
N GLN A 50 32.76 28.75 -23.44
CA GLN A 50 33.54 28.03 -22.43
C GLN A 50 33.58 28.85 -21.11
N ASP A 51 33.74 30.15 -21.18
CA ASP A 51 33.69 31.02 -20.00
C ASP A 51 32.31 31.08 -19.35
N ALA A 52 31.23 31.07 -20.16
CA ALA A 52 29.87 30.99 -19.61
C ALA A 52 29.56 29.61 -18.95
N LYS A 53 30.04 28.49 -19.50
CA LYS A 53 29.88 27.18 -18.87
C LYS A 53 30.76 26.99 -17.63
N GLN A 54 31.90 27.65 -17.57
CA GLN A 54 32.80 27.57 -16.42
C GLN A 54 32.27 28.43 -15.27
N SER A 55 31.70 29.61 -15.57
CA SER A 55 31.04 30.46 -14.55
C SER A 55 29.75 29.85 -13.98
N ASP A 56 28.97 29.13 -14.76
CA ASP A 56 27.77 28.42 -14.31
C ASP A 56 28.13 27.17 -13.48
N ALA A 57 29.20 26.46 -13.82
CA ALA A 57 29.71 25.33 -13.06
C ALA A 57 30.28 25.77 -11.68
N ASP A 58 31.07 26.82 -11.64
CA ASP A 58 31.62 27.40 -10.39
C ASP A 58 30.51 27.97 -9.50
N ARG A 59 29.44 28.52 -10.07
CA ARG A 59 28.27 29.03 -9.33
C ARG A 59 27.42 27.90 -8.75
N SER A 60 27.22 26.83 -9.50
CA SER A 60 26.50 25.66 -9.01
C SER A 60 27.27 24.90 -7.92
N GLU A 61 28.60 24.90 -7.94
CA GLU A 61 29.43 24.30 -6.89
C GLU A 61 29.50 25.15 -5.63
N SER A 62 29.46 26.48 -5.76
CA SER A 62 29.40 27.39 -4.62
C SER A 62 28.03 27.33 -3.93
N ASP A 63 26.96 27.34 -4.69
CA ASP A 63 25.58 27.24 -4.17
C ASP A 63 25.32 25.89 -3.50
N ALA A 64 25.88 24.78 -4.02
CA ALA A 64 25.81 23.47 -3.40
C ALA A 64 26.59 23.39 -2.08
N LYS A 65 27.79 23.98 -2.02
CA LYS A 65 28.62 24.04 -0.78
C LYS A 65 27.99 24.92 0.28
N GLU A 66 27.35 26.03 -0.07
CA GLU A 66 26.65 26.92 0.84
C GLU A 66 25.38 26.24 1.40
N SER A 67 24.62 25.53 0.57
CA SER A 67 23.48 24.71 0.99
C SER A 67 23.89 23.57 1.93
N ASP A 68 25.03 22.92 1.71
CA ASP A 68 25.53 21.85 2.57
C ASP A 68 26.02 22.41 3.93
N ALA A 69 26.65 23.58 3.95
CA ALA A 69 27.08 24.25 5.15
C ALA A 69 25.91 24.70 6.03
N ASP A 70 24.86 25.25 5.44
CA ASP A 70 23.63 25.65 6.14
C ASP A 70 22.89 24.45 6.72
N THR A 71 22.82 23.34 5.97
CA THR A 71 22.22 22.08 6.42
C THR A 71 22.98 21.49 7.62
N GLU A 72 24.30 21.52 7.59
CA GLU A 72 25.14 21.03 8.67
C GLU A 72 25.07 21.94 9.92
N ALA A 73 24.94 23.25 9.74
CA ALA A 73 24.74 24.21 10.83
C ALA A 73 23.37 23.98 11.52
N ALA A 74 22.31 23.76 10.74
CA ALA A 74 20.98 23.43 11.26
C ALA A 74 20.97 22.10 12.04
N ARG A 75 21.65 21.06 11.53
CA ARG A 75 21.79 19.77 12.25
C ARG A 75 22.52 19.92 13.58
N ARG A 76 23.58 20.75 13.64
CA ARG A 76 24.32 21.01 14.89
C ARG A 76 23.47 21.74 15.90
N ALA A 77 22.70 22.75 15.48
CA ALA A 77 21.77 23.47 16.35
C ALA A 77 20.69 22.53 16.91
N PHE A 78 20.05 21.76 16.04
CA PHE A 78 19.03 20.77 16.45
C PHE A 78 19.58 19.74 17.45
N ARG A 79 20.79 19.22 17.19
CA ARG A 79 21.47 18.31 18.14
C ARG A 79 21.69 18.96 19.49
N ALA A 80 22.11 20.23 19.52
CA ALA A 80 22.36 20.97 20.78
C ALA A 80 21.07 21.12 21.58
N ASP A 81 19.97 21.50 20.93
CA ASP A 81 18.65 21.63 21.55
C ASP A 81 18.17 20.29 22.13
N VAL A 82 18.30 19.17 21.38
CA VAL A 82 17.92 17.84 21.87
C VAL A 82 18.72 17.45 23.11
N LEU A 83 20.03 17.69 23.12
CA LEU A 83 20.87 17.36 24.27
C LEU A 83 20.56 18.25 25.50
N GLU A 84 20.23 19.52 25.31
CA GLU A 84 19.78 20.41 26.37
C GLU A 84 18.49 19.90 27.01
N TRP A 85 17.47 19.56 26.21
CA TRP A 85 16.22 18.99 26.73
C TRP A 85 16.43 17.63 27.41
N VAL A 86 17.36 16.80 26.92
CA VAL A 86 17.73 15.53 27.58
C VAL A 86 18.29 15.80 28.99
N ASP A 87 19.10 16.83 29.15
CA ASP A 87 19.66 17.19 30.47
C ASP A 87 18.59 17.79 31.39
N GLU A 88 17.67 18.56 30.86
CA GLU A 88 16.51 19.10 31.60
C GLU A 88 15.52 18.05 32.12
N LEU A 89 15.52 16.85 31.56
CA LEU A 89 14.65 15.74 32.05
C LEU A 89 14.95 15.36 33.51
N ASP A 90 16.13 15.69 34.03
CA ASP A 90 16.55 15.44 35.41
C ASP A 90 16.56 16.71 36.29
N SER A 91 15.99 17.81 35.78
CA SER A 91 15.88 19.08 36.52
C SER A 91 15.13 18.88 37.83
N PRO A 92 15.53 19.55 38.93
CA PRO A 92 14.82 19.51 40.20
C PRO A 92 13.37 20.04 40.10
N THR A 93 13.08 20.87 39.09
CA THR A 93 11.77 21.49 38.88
C THR A 93 10.86 20.63 37.98
N LEU A 94 9.74 20.16 38.50
CA LEU A 94 8.78 19.32 37.73
C LEU A 94 8.29 20.01 36.42
N ARG A 95 8.12 21.34 36.45
CA ARG A 95 7.68 22.09 35.28
C ARG A 95 8.71 22.00 34.14
N VAL A 96 10.00 22.16 34.48
CA VAL A 96 11.09 22.04 33.49
C VAL A 96 11.15 20.64 32.91
N ARG A 97 11.10 19.59 33.75
CA ARG A 97 11.08 18.19 33.29
C ARG A 97 9.94 17.89 32.32
N LYS A 98 8.73 18.42 32.60
CA LYS A 98 7.56 18.23 31.72
C LYS A 98 7.69 19.00 30.40
N GLU A 99 8.27 20.19 30.45
CA GLU A 99 8.52 21.00 29.26
C GLU A 99 9.54 20.32 28.36
N ALA A 100 10.67 19.88 28.90
CA ALA A 100 11.70 19.14 28.19
C ALA A 100 11.15 17.86 27.51
N GLU A 101 10.32 17.07 28.22
CA GLU A 101 9.66 15.89 27.68
C GLU A 101 8.77 16.25 26.46
N ARG A 102 8.01 17.37 26.55
CA ARG A 102 7.19 17.83 25.43
C ARG A 102 8.02 18.35 24.24
N SER A 103 9.08 19.12 24.53
CA SER A 103 9.97 19.65 23.50
C SER A 103 10.65 18.53 22.73
N LEU A 104 11.15 17.50 23.43
CA LEU A 104 11.73 16.30 22.79
C LEU A 104 10.72 15.58 21.90
N ILE A 105 9.47 15.42 22.34
CA ILE A 105 8.44 14.78 21.51
C ILE A 105 8.08 15.68 20.32
N ALA A 106 7.95 16.98 20.53
CA ALA A 106 7.62 17.94 19.46
C ALA A 106 8.75 18.12 18.43
N ALA A 107 10.00 17.84 18.80
CA ALA A 107 11.13 17.85 17.89
C ALA A 107 11.04 16.78 16.77
N GLY A 108 10.21 15.77 16.96
CA GLY A 108 9.95 14.75 15.94
C GLY A 108 10.97 13.62 15.92
N PRO A 109 10.77 12.63 15.02
CA PRO A 109 11.51 11.36 15.02
C PRO A 109 13.03 11.50 14.81
N ASP A 110 13.51 12.57 14.21
CA ASP A 110 14.94 12.81 14.00
C ASP A 110 15.71 13.00 15.33
N ALA A 111 15.02 13.40 16.40
CA ALA A 111 15.59 13.48 17.72
C ALA A 111 16.07 12.12 18.27
N LEU A 112 15.53 10.99 17.77
CA LEU A 112 15.92 9.63 18.18
C LEU A 112 17.41 9.36 18.03
N GLU A 113 18.04 9.96 17.00
CA GLU A 113 19.47 9.79 16.69
C GLU A 113 20.37 10.35 17.79
N TYR A 114 19.90 11.37 18.49
CA TYR A 114 20.69 12.10 19.49
C TYR A 114 20.35 11.73 20.93
N LEU A 115 19.36 10.85 21.16
CA LEU A 115 19.04 10.38 22.50
C LEU A 115 20.12 9.44 23.05
N PRO A 116 20.50 9.55 24.32
CA PRO A 116 21.48 8.67 24.95
C PRO A 116 21.00 7.22 24.94
N ARG A 117 21.91 6.24 24.92
CA ARG A 117 21.55 4.83 25.04
C ARG A 117 20.85 4.54 26.36
N GLU A 118 20.02 3.49 26.41
CA GLU A 118 19.25 3.15 27.61
C GLU A 118 20.15 2.79 28.81
N ASP A 119 21.25 2.10 28.55
CA ASP A 119 22.26 1.69 29.52
C ASP A 119 23.16 2.83 30.03
N ALA A 120 23.18 3.97 29.34
CA ALA A 120 23.99 5.14 29.72
C ALA A 120 23.29 6.09 30.71
N VAL A 121 22.03 5.82 31.10
CA VAL A 121 21.22 6.72 31.96
C VAL A 121 21.20 6.16 33.39
N VAL A 122 21.77 6.92 34.32
CA VAL A 122 21.87 6.53 35.75
C VAL A 122 20.63 6.88 36.55
N SER A 123 19.96 7.99 36.23
CA SER A 123 18.75 8.43 36.93
C SER A 123 17.52 7.64 36.51
N ILE A 124 16.81 7.04 37.47
CA ILE A 124 15.59 6.25 37.22
C ILE A 124 14.50 7.13 36.56
N GLU A 125 14.27 8.35 37.08
CA GLU A 125 13.26 9.26 36.55
C GLU A 125 13.61 9.73 35.12
N LYS A 126 14.89 10.06 34.84
CA LYS A 126 15.36 10.41 33.51
C LYS A 126 15.17 9.23 32.53
N SER A 127 15.47 8.01 32.98
CA SER A 127 15.30 6.78 32.18
C SER A 127 13.83 6.53 31.82
N GLU A 128 12.90 6.66 32.79
CA GLU A 128 11.47 6.49 32.53
C GLU A 128 10.93 7.54 31.57
N ARG A 129 11.35 8.81 31.71
CA ARG A 129 10.95 9.90 30.80
C ARG A 129 11.49 9.69 29.40
N LEU A 130 12.79 9.36 29.26
CA LEU A 130 13.38 8.98 27.98
C LEU A 130 12.70 7.78 27.35
N GLY A 131 12.28 6.80 28.13
CA GLY A 131 11.48 5.67 27.66
C GLY A 131 10.15 6.11 27.03
N ARG A 132 9.43 7.08 27.66
CA ARG A 132 8.20 7.66 27.09
C ARG A 132 8.47 8.46 25.84
N VAL A 133 9.51 9.30 25.83
CA VAL A 133 9.95 10.09 24.66
C VAL A 133 10.31 9.18 23.51
N ARG A 134 11.17 8.18 23.71
CA ARG A 134 11.53 7.21 22.65
C ARG A 134 10.31 6.49 22.09
N LYS A 135 9.36 6.10 22.96
CA LYS A 135 8.12 5.46 22.52
C LYS A 135 7.30 6.38 21.62
N ALA A 136 7.14 7.65 22.00
CA ALA A 136 6.40 8.63 21.20
C ALA A 136 7.09 8.88 19.85
N LEU A 137 8.39 9.15 19.85
CA LEU A 137 9.18 9.42 18.64
C LEU A 137 9.23 8.20 17.68
N LYS A 138 9.36 6.97 18.22
CA LYS A 138 9.26 5.74 17.41
C LYS A 138 7.88 5.57 16.80
N ALA A 139 6.81 5.91 17.52
CA ALA A 139 5.46 5.87 17.00
C ALA A 139 5.25 6.93 15.89
N ASP A 140 5.80 8.13 16.04
CA ASP A 140 5.73 9.18 15.03
C ASP A 140 6.56 8.84 13.80
N ARG A 141 7.74 8.22 13.97
CA ARG A 141 8.54 7.69 12.86
C ARG A 141 7.80 6.59 12.11
N ALA A 142 7.19 5.65 12.85
CA ALA A 142 6.38 4.61 12.22
C ALA A 142 5.21 5.18 11.41
N LYS A 143 4.55 6.25 11.89
CA LYS A 143 3.50 6.94 11.13
C LYS A 143 4.06 7.64 9.88
N ALA A 144 5.23 8.25 9.97
CA ALA A 144 5.87 8.90 8.83
C ALA A 144 6.33 7.88 7.76
N ASP A 145 6.78 6.70 8.21
CA ASP A 145 7.21 5.61 7.33
C ASP A 145 6.04 4.92 6.59
N VAL A 146 4.81 5.06 7.09
CA VAL A 146 3.61 4.54 6.44
C VAL A 146 2.96 5.64 5.61
N ASP A 147 3.13 5.59 4.30
CA ASP A 147 2.45 6.52 3.40
C ASP A 147 0.96 6.15 3.28
N THR A 148 0.15 6.78 4.14
CA THR A 148 -1.31 6.62 4.17
C THR A 148 -2.03 7.46 3.12
N LYS A 149 -1.28 8.28 2.35
CA LYS A 149 -1.85 9.06 1.26
C LYS A 149 -2.02 8.18 0.03
N SER A 150 -3.05 8.45 -0.74
CA SER A 150 -3.24 7.77 -2.02
C SER A 150 -2.10 8.10 -2.99
N THR A 151 -1.63 7.08 -3.72
CA THR A 151 -0.73 7.26 -4.85
C THR A 151 -1.32 8.24 -5.85
N ARG A 152 -0.54 9.24 -6.26
CA ARG A 152 -1.00 10.30 -7.18
C ARG A 152 -0.66 9.92 -8.61
N ILE A 153 -1.68 9.73 -9.41
CA ILE A 153 -1.60 9.31 -10.82
C ILE A 153 -1.81 10.53 -11.72
N LYS A 154 -0.93 10.70 -12.71
CA LYS A 154 -1.04 11.74 -13.75
C LYS A 154 -1.50 11.09 -15.06
N LEU A 155 -2.64 11.54 -15.58
CA LEU A 155 -3.21 11.09 -16.85
C LEU A 155 -3.29 12.23 -17.89
N ASP A 156 -2.46 13.25 -17.75
CA ASP A 156 -2.51 14.48 -18.57
C ASP A 156 -2.02 14.29 -20.02
N LYS A 157 -1.34 13.18 -20.31
CA LYS A 157 -0.76 12.89 -21.64
C LYS A 157 -1.23 11.57 -22.25
N VAL A 158 -2.22 10.92 -21.64
CA VAL A 158 -2.73 9.65 -22.15
C VAL A 158 -3.73 9.89 -23.29
N THR A 159 -3.75 8.97 -24.25
CA THR A 159 -4.66 9.01 -25.40
C THR A 159 -5.42 7.70 -25.60
N ASN A 160 -4.94 6.63 -25.00
CA ASN A 160 -5.50 5.27 -25.12
C ASN A 160 -5.32 4.49 -23.81
N LEU A 161 -5.93 3.30 -23.77
CA LEU A 161 -5.88 2.40 -22.62
C LEU A 161 -4.46 2.00 -22.24
N GLY A 162 -3.62 1.66 -23.23
CA GLY A 162 -2.25 1.24 -22.97
C GLY A 162 -1.42 2.33 -22.30
N ASP A 163 -1.50 3.57 -22.77
CA ASP A 163 -0.81 4.72 -22.17
C ASP A 163 -1.30 4.96 -20.73
N ALA A 164 -2.62 4.85 -20.51
CA ALA A 164 -3.23 5.08 -19.21
C ALA A 164 -2.82 4.02 -18.18
N LEU A 165 -2.89 2.73 -18.54
CA LEU A 165 -2.47 1.63 -17.67
C LEU A 165 -0.96 1.69 -17.39
N ALA A 166 -0.13 2.02 -18.38
CA ALA A 166 1.31 2.21 -18.18
C ALA A 166 1.62 3.36 -17.20
N ALA A 167 0.90 4.49 -17.32
CA ALA A 167 1.06 5.62 -16.39
C ALA A 167 0.66 5.25 -14.95
N ILE A 168 -0.42 4.48 -14.78
CA ILE A 168 -0.84 3.99 -13.46
C ILE A 168 0.19 3.01 -12.89
N SER A 169 0.65 2.04 -13.70
CA SER A 169 1.66 1.05 -13.29
C SER A 169 2.97 1.70 -12.88
N LEU A 170 3.46 2.67 -13.65
CA LEU A 170 4.70 3.39 -13.33
C LEU A 170 4.62 4.13 -11.98
N ALA A 171 3.47 4.72 -11.68
CA ALA A 171 3.29 5.51 -10.45
C ALA A 171 3.00 4.64 -9.21
N SER A 172 2.33 3.50 -9.37
CA SER A 172 1.84 2.66 -8.27
C SER A 172 2.66 1.38 -8.05
N GLY A 173 3.40 0.91 -9.04
CA GLY A 173 4.04 -0.40 -9.06
C GLY A 173 3.09 -1.55 -9.42
N ILE A 174 1.78 -1.31 -9.53
CA ILE A 174 0.79 -2.34 -9.82
C ILE A 174 0.76 -2.63 -11.33
N GLN A 175 0.80 -3.91 -11.68
CA GLN A 175 0.67 -4.39 -13.05
C GLN A 175 -0.80 -4.68 -13.39
N PHE A 176 -1.13 -4.63 -14.68
CA PHE A 176 -2.46 -4.97 -15.17
C PHE A 176 -2.37 -6.12 -16.16
N GLU A 177 -3.11 -7.19 -15.90
CA GLU A 177 -3.30 -8.32 -16.81
C GLU A 177 -4.66 -8.20 -17.49
N HIS A 178 -4.72 -8.21 -18.84
CA HIS A 178 -5.95 -8.05 -19.60
C HIS A 178 -5.84 -8.59 -21.02
N ASP A 179 -7.00 -8.91 -21.62
CA ASP A 179 -7.12 -9.29 -23.02
C ASP A 179 -7.72 -8.15 -23.88
N ALA A 180 -7.91 -6.95 -23.30
CA ALA A 180 -8.51 -5.80 -23.98
C ALA A 180 -7.56 -5.17 -24.99
N ASP A 181 -8.14 -4.53 -26.03
CA ASP A 181 -7.38 -3.76 -27.01
C ASP A 181 -6.81 -2.49 -26.36
N ILE A 182 -5.48 -2.39 -26.32
CA ILE A 182 -4.77 -1.24 -25.74
C ILE A 182 -5.00 0.07 -26.48
N SER A 183 -5.51 0.02 -27.73
CA SER A 183 -5.81 1.20 -28.54
C SER A 183 -7.16 1.86 -28.21
N ILE A 184 -7.96 1.30 -27.31
CA ILE A 184 -9.22 1.90 -26.86
C ILE A 184 -8.96 3.35 -26.41
N PRO A 185 -9.68 4.36 -26.97
CA PRO A 185 -9.47 5.74 -26.62
C PRO A 185 -9.79 6.02 -25.14
N VAL A 186 -8.90 6.72 -24.46
CA VAL A 186 -9.08 7.21 -23.08
C VAL A 186 -8.77 8.70 -23.04
N ASN A 187 -9.68 9.48 -22.49
CA ASN A 187 -9.51 10.93 -22.37
C ASN A 187 -8.51 11.27 -21.26
N SER A 188 -7.61 12.19 -21.54
CA SER A 188 -6.67 12.72 -20.57
C SER A 188 -7.37 13.50 -19.45
N VAL A 189 -6.78 13.49 -18.25
CA VAL A 189 -7.23 14.27 -17.08
C VAL A 189 -6.08 15.14 -16.60
N ALA A 190 -6.29 16.45 -16.59
CA ALA A 190 -5.24 17.43 -16.30
C ALA A 190 -4.75 17.39 -14.82
N ALA A 191 -5.63 17.11 -13.86
CA ALA A 191 -5.30 17.09 -12.44
C ALA A 191 -4.80 15.70 -12.01
N PRO A 192 -3.79 15.61 -11.13
CA PRO A 192 -3.39 14.33 -10.53
C PRO A 192 -4.53 13.73 -9.70
N LEU A 193 -4.82 12.46 -9.94
CA LEU A 193 -5.89 11.70 -9.30
C LEU A 193 -5.36 10.77 -8.20
N ALA A 194 -6.23 10.37 -7.26
CA ALA A 194 -5.97 9.24 -6.38
C ALA A 194 -5.96 7.94 -7.18
N PHE A 195 -5.22 6.93 -6.75
CA PHE A 195 -5.04 5.66 -7.46
C PHE A 195 -6.36 5.06 -7.93
N TRP A 196 -7.29 4.78 -7.01
CA TRP A 196 -8.58 4.16 -7.37
C TRP A 196 -9.43 5.03 -8.27
N HIS A 197 -9.39 6.35 -8.08
CA HIS A 197 -10.13 7.28 -8.94
C HIS A 197 -9.57 7.28 -10.37
N ALA A 198 -8.24 7.24 -10.51
CA ALA A 198 -7.61 7.12 -11.82
C ALA A 198 -7.93 5.79 -12.51
N VAL A 199 -7.85 4.67 -11.77
CA VAL A 199 -8.22 3.34 -12.27
C VAL A 199 -9.67 3.33 -12.75
N ASP A 200 -10.62 3.78 -11.93
CA ASP A 200 -12.04 3.74 -12.28
C ASP A 200 -12.38 4.65 -13.48
N ILE A 201 -11.78 5.84 -13.59
CA ILE A 201 -11.95 6.71 -14.77
C ILE A 201 -11.49 6.02 -16.06
N VAL A 202 -10.36 5.33 -16.01
CA VAL A 202 -9.82 4.62 -17.19
C VAL A 202 -10.69 3.41 -17.53
N LEU A 203 -11.05 2.60 -16.53
CA LEU A 203 -11.84 1.39 -16.74
C LEU A 203 -13.28 1.69 -17.17
N ASP A 204 -13.89 2.76 -16.64
CA ASP A 204 -15.23 3.20 -17.07
C ASP A 204 -15.24 3.59 -18.55
N GLN A 205 -14.19 4.27 -19.05
CA GLN A 205 -14.06 4.63 -20.46
C GLN A 205 -13.75 3.44 -21.36
N ALA A 206 -12.98 2.48 -20.89
CA ALA A 206 -12.60 1.28 -21.63
C ALA A 206 -13.65 0.15 -21.55
N ASN A 207 -14.73 0.32 -20.80
CA ASN A 207 -15.73 -0.70 -20.49
C ASN A 207 -15.14 -1.98 -19.89
N LEU A 208 -14.20 -1.78 -18.95
CA LEU A 208 -13.51 -2.85 -18.22
C LEU A 208 -13.91 -2.85 -16.74
N ASP A 209 -13.69 -4.00 -16.13
CA ASP A 209 -13.92 -4.25 -14.70
C ASP A 209 -12.71 -4.93 -14.06
N ILE A 210 -12.56 -4.80 -12.73
CA ILE A 210 -11.49 -5.46 -11.99
C ILE A 210 -11.98 -6.82 -11.53
N ASN A 211 -11.21 -7.85 -11.87
CA ASN A 211 -11.37 -9.17 -11.31
C ASN A 211 -10.32 -9.37 -10.19
N PHE A 212 -10.73 -9.09 -8.95
CA PHE A 212 -9.85 -9.22 -7.77
C PHE A 212 -9.42 -10.66 -7.47
N TYR A 213 -10.04 -11.66 -8.09
CA TYR A 213 -9.69 -13.08 -7.90
C TYR A 213 -8.75 -13.62 -8.98
N GLY A 214 -8.49 -12.85 -10.04
CA GLY A 214 -7.67 -13.28 -11.17
C GLY A 214 -6.23 -12.86 -11.15
N GLY A 215 -5.84 -11.99 -10.20
CA GLY A 215 -4.49 -11.47 -10.07
C GLY A 215 -3.78 -11.92 -8.79
N ASP A 216 -2.77 -11.16 -8.39
CA ASP A 216 -2.04 -11.32 -7.13
C ASP A 216 -1.90 -9.96 -6.40
N SER A 217 -1.03 -9.87 -5.40
CA SER A 217 -0.80 -8.64 -4.64
C SER A 217 -0.18 -7.48 -5.44
N GLU A 218 0.40 -7.75 -6.60
CA GLU A 218 1.08 -6.77 -7.46
C GLU A 218 0.41 -6.64 -8.83
N THR A 219 -0.57 -7.51 -9.14
CA THR A 219 -1.21 -7.60 -10.45
C THR A 219 -2.74 -7.56 -10.31
N LEU A 220 -3.39 -6.63 -11.00
CA LEU A 220 -4.85 -6.57 -11.13
C LEU A 220 -5.29 -7.14 -12.48
N ARG A 221 -6.13 -8.17 -12.46
CA ARG A 221 -6.78 -8.72 -13.66
C ARG A 221 -7.94 -7.84 -14.07
N LEU A 222 -8.02 -7.49 -15.36
CA LEU A 222 -9.12 -6.74 -15.94
C LEU A 222 -9.95 -7.62 -16.87
N ASP A 223 -11.26 -7.63 -16.66
CA ASP A 223 -12.21 -8.36 -17.50
C ASP A 223 -13.20 -7.37 -18.17
N PRO A 224 -13.84 -7.75 -19.29
CA PRO A 224 -14.88 -6.94 -19.91
C PRO A 224 -16.03 -6.66 -18.95
N ARG A 225 -16.47 -5.42 -18.88
CA ARG A 225 -17.60 -4.98 -18.04
C ARG A 225 -18.93 -5.39 -18.66
N SER A 226 -19.91 -5.69 -17.84
CA SER A 226 -21.29 -5.82 -18.28
C SER A 226 -21.87 -4.46 -18.70
N ASP A 227 -22.47 -4.36 -19.89
CA ASP A 227 -23.08 -3.14 -20.46
C ASP A 227 -24.16 -2.48 -19.57
N LYS A 228 -24.66 -3.21 -18.57
CA LYS A 228 -25.71 -2.72 -17.66
C LYS A 228 -25.16 -2.13 -16.37
N ARG A 229 -23.87 -2.19 -16.13
CA ARG A 229 -23.27 -1.69 -14.91
C ARG A 229 -23.04 -0.17 -15.00
N PRO A 230 -23.51 0.61 -14.01
CA PRO A 230 -23.28 2.07 -14.00
C PRO A 230 -21.79 2.41 -13.85
N SER A 231 -21.44 3.65 -14.17
CA SER A 231 -20.10 4.19 -13.92
C SER A 231 -19.75 4.11 -12.43
N ARG A 232 -18.54 3.65 -12.11
CA ARG A 232 -18.04 3.66 -10.73
C ARG A 232 -17.72 5.05 -10.24
N VAL A 233 -17.21 5.90 -11.12
CA VAL A 233 -16.82 7.27 -10.77
C VAL A 233 -17.99 8.06 -10.19
N ASP A 234 -19.22 7.76 -10.63
CA ASP A 234 -20.43 8.43 -10.16
C ASP A 234 -21.00 7.83 -8.85
N SER A 235 -20.57 6.64 -8.46
CA SER A 235 -21.14 5.90 -7.31
C SER A 235 -20.16 5.64 -6.19
N ALA A 236 -18.86 5.58 -6.45
CA ALA A 236 -17.84 5.28 -5.45
C ALA A 236 -17.35 6.55 -4.71
N ALA A 237 -16.95 6.37 -3.45
CA ALA A 237 -16.20 7.34 -2.68
C ALA A 237 -14.72 6.98 -2.63
N TYR A 238 -13.84 7.98 -2.80
CA TYR A 238 -12.39 7.83 -2.78
C TYR A 238 -11.81 8.61 -1.61
N VAL A 239 -11.27 7.89 -0.61
CA VAL A 239 -10.75 8.50 0.62
C VAL A 239 -9.42 7.87 1.01
N GLY A 240 -8.35 8.66 1.08
CA GLY A 240 -7.01 8.14 1.32
C GLY A 240 -6.67 7.04 0.31
N VAL A 241 -6.25 5.88 0.79
CA VAL A 241 -5.92 4.70 -0.03
C VAL A 241 -7.13 3.80 -0.33
N TYR A 242 -8.33 4.19 0.09
CA TYR A 242 -9.53 3.38 -0.01
C TYR A 242 -10.49 3.88 -1.10
N ARG A 243 -11.20 2.91 -1.71
CA ARG A 243 -12.41 3.10 -2.51
C ARG A 243 -13.56 2.41 -1.81
N LEU A 244 -14.71 3.06 -1.73
CA LEU A 244 -15.94 2.50 -1.19
C LEU A 244 -17.02 2.59 -2.26
N GLU A 245 -17.46 1.45 -2.80
CA GLU A 245 -18.47 1.36 -3.86
C GLU A 245 -19.72 0.66 -3.30
N PRO A 246 -20.90 1.31 -3.24
CA PRO A 246 -22.15 0.62 -2.95
C PRO A 246 -22.50 -0.35 -4.08
N THR A 247 -22.59 -1.63 -3.78
CA THR A 247 -22.86 -2.68 -4.78
C THR A 247 -24.30 -3.17 -4.77
N SER A 248 -24.95 -3.14 -3.61
CA SER A 248 -26.36 -3.51 -3.51
C SER A 248 -27.06 -2.91 -2.31
N VAL A 249 -28.37 -2.74 -2.43
CA VAL A 249 -29.27 -2.32 -1.35
C VAL A 249 -30.42 -3.31 -1.24
N ALA A 250 -30.63 -3.83 -0.03
CA ALA A 250 -31.73 -4.75 0.25
C ALA A 250 -32.57 -4.26 1.42
N SER A 251 -33.88 -4.11 1.21
CA SER A 251 -34.84 -3.78 2.25
C SER A 251 -35.67 -5.00 2.63
N ARG A 252 -35.90 -5.17 3.93
CA ARG A 252 -36.78 -6.24 4.46
C ARG A 252 -37.77 -5.66 5.44
N ARG A 253 -39.05 -5.83 5.16
CA ARG A 253 -40.15 -5.47 6.06
C ARG A 253 -40.76 -6.71 6.65
N ASN A 254 -40.73 -6.85 7.98
CA ASN A 254 -41.42 -7.90 8.70
C ASN A 254 -42.79 -7.37 9.16
N LEU A 255 -43.88 -8.02 8.70
CA LEU A 255 -45.24 -7.57 8.97
C LEU A 255 -45.75 -7.91 10.37
N ARG A 256 -45.07 -8.82 11.07
CA ARG A 256 -45.45 -9.27 12.41
C ARG A 256 -44.59 -8.63 13.50
N GLN A 257 -43.34 -8.34 13.20
CA GLN A 257 -42.32 -7.87 14.15
C GLN A 257 -41.57 -6.71 13.49
N SER A 258 -42.03 -5.49 13.73
CA SER A 258 -41.48 -4.29 13.07
C SER A 258 -40.02 -4.02 13.48
N GLU A 259 -39.57 -4.50 14.64
CA GLU A 259 -38.20 -4.45 15.13
C GLU A 259 -37.22 -5.27 14.27
N LEU A 260 -37.72 -6.19 13.46
CA LEU A 260 -36.95 -6.97 12.50
C LEU A 260 -36.86 -6.32 11.10
N ASN A 261 -37.45 -5.13 10.94
CA ASN A 261 -37.31 -4.37 9.72
C ASN A 261 -35.86 -3.94 9.54
N ARG A 262 -35.32 -4.10 8.33
CA ARG A 262 -33.91 -3.85 8.02
C ARG A 262 -33.72 -3.24 6.65
N LEU A 263 -32.73 -2.36 6.57
CA LEU A 263 -32.13 -1.88 5.33
C LEU A 263 -30.65 -2.26 5.38
N ASN A 264 -30.17 -3.03 4.42
CA ASN A 264 -28.78 -3.38 4.31
C ASN A 264 -28.20 -2.70 3.05
N VAL A 265 -27.12 -1.98 3.21
CA VAL A 265 -26.31 -1.48 2.11
C VAL A 265 -25.04 -2.32 2.07
N VAL A 266 -24.77 -2.97 0.96
CA VAL A 266 -23.52 -3.69 0.73
C VAL A 266 -22.55 -2.73 0.06
N VAL A 267 -21.37 -2.61 0.62
CA VAL A 267 -20.32 -1.74 0.13
C VAL A 267 -19.06 -2.56 -0.10
N GLU A 268 -18.53 -2.51 -1.30
CA GLU A 268 -17.18 -2.99 -1.60
C GLU A 268 -16.19 -1.96 -1.07
N VAL A 269 -15.31 -2.39 -0.16
CA VAL A 269 -14.21 -1.60 0.37
C VAL A 269 -12.93 -2.14 -0.23
N SER A 270 -12.29 -1.36 -1.11
CA SER A 270 -11.00 -1.71 -1.72
C SER A 270 -9.91 -0.83 -1.16
N TRP A 271 -8.69 -1.32 -1.07
CA TRP A 271 -7.49 -0.59 -0.68
C TRP A 271 -6.41 -0.69 -1.75
N GLU A 272 -5.51 0.29 -1.81
CA GLU A 272 -4.37 0.19 -2.72
C GLU A 272 -3.54 -1.07 -2.42
N PRO A 273 -3.27 -1.94 -3.42
CA PRO A 273 -2.60 -3.24 -3.17
C PRO A 273 -1.24 -3.11 -2.46
N ARG A 274 -0.50 -2.01 -2.70
CA ARG A 274 0.77 -1.72 -2.02
C ARG A 274 0.65 -1.62 -0.49
N LEU A 275 -0.55 -1.43 0.05
CA LEU A 275 -0.79 -1.17 1.47
C LEU A 275 -1.97 -1.99 1.99
N THR A 276 -1.80 -3.32 2.03
CA THR A 276 -2.80 -4.23 2.60
C THR A 276 -2.89 -4.01 4.12
N PRO A 277 -4.07 -3.61 4.65
CA PRO A 277 -4.24 -3.47 6.09
C PRO A 277 -4.07 -4.81 6.82
N ILE A 278 -3.40 -4.80 7.96
CA ILE A 278 -3.33 -5.95 8.90
C ILE A 278 -4.70 -6.26 9.47
N GLY A 279 -5.46 -5.20 9.76
CA GLY A 279 -6.84 -5.30 10.23
C GLY A 279 -7.61 -4.05 9.82
N LEU A 280 -8.88 -4.22 9.52
CA LEU A 280 -9.78 -3.14 9.16
C LEU A 280 -11.12 -3.33 9.85
N THR A 281 -11.66 -2.28 10.47
CA THR A 281 -12.94 -2.33 11.16
C THR A 281 -13.73 -1.05 10.93
N ILE A 282 -15.07 -1.15 11.00
CA ILE A 282 -15.99 -0.03 10.88
C ILE A 282 -16.91 -0.01 12.11
N PRO A 283 -16.77 0.97 13.02
CA PRO A 283 -17.66 1.10 14.17
C PRO A 283 -19.07 1.49 13.72
N VAL A 284 -20.06 0.64 14.01
CA VAL A 284 -21.46 0.88 13.62
C VAL A 284 -22.02 2.15 14.26
N ALA A 285 -21.58 2.51 15.46
CA ALA A 285 -21.99 3.75 16.13
C ALA A 285 -21.65 5.03 15.36
N GLN A 286 -20.66 4.97 14.47
CA GLN A 286 -20.21 6.11 13.68
C GLN A 286 -20.81 6.14 12.27
N ILE A 287 -21.67 5.17 11.95
CA ILE A 287 -22.40 5.15 10.68
C ILE A 287 -23.62 6.06 10.81
N SER A 288 -23.79 6.99 9.88
CA SER A 288 -24.97 7.87 9.79
C SER A 288 -25.33 8.13 8.34
N GLY A 289 -26.61 8.02 8.02
CA GLY A 289 -27.13 8.35 6.69
C GLY A 289 -28.08 9.55 6.75
N LYS A 290 -28.21 10.24 5.61
CA LYS A 290 -29.23 11.26 5.38
C LYS A 290 -29.99 10.88 4.11
N LEU A 291 -31.32 10.86 4.22
CA LEU A 291 -32.22 10.55 3.10
C LEU A 291 -32.49 11.80 2.24
N ASP A 292 -33.10 11.62 1.09
CA ASP A 292 -33.49 12.70 0.18
C ASP A 292 -34.56 13.65 0.75
N ASP A 293 -35.41 13.18 1.66
CA ASP A 293 -36.37 13.98 2.42
C ASP A 293 -35.75 14.70 3.62
N GLY A 294 -34.46 14.54 3.86
CA GLY A 294 -33.71 15.13 4.97
C GLY A 294 -33.75 14.33 6.27
N ALA A 295 -34.48 13.22 6.34
CA ALA A 295 -34.53 12.36 7.51
C ALA A 295 -33.17 11.67 7.77
N ILE A 296 -32.86 11.43 9.04
CA ILE A 296 -31.62 10.76 9.44
C ILE A 296 -31.83 9.24 9.45
N LEU A 297 -30.99 8.56 8.71
CA LEU A 297 -30.92 7.11 8.68
C LEU A 297 -29.89 6.60 9.70
N LYS A 298 -30.35 5.82 10.67
CA LYS A 298 -29.52 5.31 11.78
C LYS A 298 -29.13 3.86 11.57
N PRO A 299 -28.00 3.41 12.14
CA PRO A 299 -27.67 2.01 12.20
C PRO A 299 -28.67 1.24 13.09
N GLN A 300 -28.78 -0.06 12.85
CA GLN A 300 -29.68 -0.93 13.61
C GLN A 300 -29.17 -1.20 15.04
N GLU A 301 -27.88 -1.46 15.18
CA GLU A 301 -27.20 -1.73 16.45
C GLU A 301 -25.96 -0.86 16.55
N SER A 302 -25.90 0.06 17.52
CA SER A 302 -24.80 1.02 17.65
C SER A 302 -23.56 0.50 18.38
N SER A 303 -23.68 -0.59 19.15
CA SER A 303 -22.58 -1.12 19.97
C SER A 303 -21.63 -2.05 19.20
N ARG A 304 -22.00 -2.44 17.98
CA ARG A 304 -21.25 -3.40 17.16
C ARG A 304 -20.13 -2.69 16.39
N THR A 305 -19.03 -3.43 16.18
CA THR A 305 -17.99 -3.09 15.21
C THR A 305 -18.03 -4.13 14.10
N ILE A 306 -18.01 -3.71 12.84
CA ILE A 306 -17.98 -4.57 11.68
C ILE A 306 -16.51 -4.89 11.39
N PRO A 307 -16.06 -6.14 11.51
CA PRO A 307 -14.76 -6.55 11.03
C PRO A 307 -14.79 -6.64 9.49
N VAL A 308 -13.75 -6.15 8.84
CA VAL A 308 -13.53 -6.28 7.40
C VAL A 308 -12.39 -7.25 7.20
N THR A 309 -12.63 -8.31 6.45
CA THR A 309 -11.58 -9.29 6.15
C THR A 309 -10.55 -8.70 5.21
N THR A 310 -9.29 -8.74 5.61
CA THR A 310 -8.16 -8.28 4.80
C THR A 310 -7.31 -9.48 4.38
N ASN A 311 -6.80 -9.44 3.15
CA ASN A 311 -5.96 -10.49 2.57
C ASN A 311 -4.91 -9.84 1.67
N ALA A 312 -3.68 -10.34 1.71
CA ALA A 312 -2.59 -9.81 0.89
C ALA A 312 -2.81 -10.07 -0.62
N ALA A 313 -3.47 -11.17 -0.98
CA ALA A 313 -3.72 -11.53 -2.37
C ALA A 313 -4.95 -10.83 -2.97
N ILE A 314 -5.86 -10.27 -2.15
CA ILE A 314 -7.14 -9.73 -2.59
C ILE A 314 -7.34 -8.34 -1.97
N ALA A 315 -7.26 -7.29 -2.78
CA ALA A 315 -7.27 -5.90 -2.32
C ALA A 315 -8.68 -5.33 -2.09
N PHE A 316 -9.66 -6.16 -1.74
CA PHE A 316 -11.02 -5.71 -1.41
C PHE A 316 -11.72 -6.64 -0.42
N SER A 317 -12.83 -6.14 0.14
CA SER A 317 -13.78 -6.93 0.92
C SER A 317 -15.18 -6.33 0.82
N GLU A 318 -16.21 -7.17 0.89
CA GLU A 318 -17.60 -6.73 0.99
C GLU A 318 -18.00 -6.49 2.44
N VAL A 319 -18.66 -5.37 2.70
CA VAL A 319 -19.14 -4.95 4.02
C VAL A 319 -20.62 -4.70 4.00
N TYR A 320 -21.33 -5.21 5.00
CA TYR A 320 -22.78 -5.06 5.15
C TYR A 320 -23.07 -4.01 6.21
N PHE A 321 -23.64 -2.87 5.81
CA PHE A 321 -24.06 -1.82 6.73
C PHE A 321 -25.50 -2.04 7.17
N PRO A 322 -25.75 -2.48 8.42
CA PRO A 322 -27.05 -2.74 8.95
C PRO A 322 -27.74 -1.44 9.38
N LEU A 323 -28.70 -0.97 8.61
CA LEU A 323 -29.42 0.28 8.85
C LEU A 323 -30.87 -0.01 9.22
N GLN A 324 -31.51 0.94 9.92
CA GLN A 324 -32.93 0.90 10.20
C GLN A 324 -33.71 1.17 8.92
N LEU A 325 -34.78 0.40 8.66
CA LEU A 325 -35.64 0.65 7.52
C LEU A 325 -36.37 1.98 7.74
N PRO A 326 -36.28 2.97 6.81
CA PRO A 326 -36.96 4.23 6.97
C PRO A 326 -38.49 4.10 6.92
N ALA A 327 -39.18 5.02 7.59
CA ALA A 327 -40.63 4.99 7.70
C ALA A 327 -41.35 5.38 6.39
N GLY A 328 -40.75 6.17 5.54
CA GLY A 328 -41.31 6.64 4.27
C GLY A 328 -40.99 5.73 3.09
N GLN A 329 -41.00 6.33 1.91
CA GLN A 329 -40.53 5.77 0.64
C GLN A 329 -39.50 6.72 0.03
N PRO A 330 -38.35 6.93 0.71
CA PRO A 330 -37.28 7.74 0.15
C PRO A 330 -36.73 7.07 -1.10
N SER A 331 -36.31 7.88 -2.08
CA SER A 331 -35.78 7.35 -3.34
C SER A 331 -34.28 7.05 -3.27
N LYS A 332 -33.57 7.72 -2.35
CA LYS A 332 -32.12 7.53 -2.18
C LYS A 332 -31.63 7.90 -0.78
N ILE A 333 -30.48 7.37 -0.44
CA ILE A 333 -29.65 7.88 0.65
C ILE A 333 -28.78 8.98 0.04
N SER A 334 -29.06 10.25 0.37
CA SER A 334 -28.29 11.39 -0.16
C SER A 334 -26.84 11.38 0.30
N SER A 335 -26.59 10.89 1.54
CA SER A 335 -25.22 10.67 2.02
C SER A 335 -25.20 9.56 3.09
N LEU A 336 -24.20 8.72 3.05
CA LEU A 336 -23.89 7.71 4.04
C LEU A 336 -22.45 7.91 4.52
N SER A 337 -22.28 8.24 5.79
CA SER A 337 -20.97 8.54 6.39
C SER A 337 -20.58 7.50 7.44
N GLY A 338 -19.29 7.38 7.68
CA GLY A 338 -18.71 6.52 8.70
C GLY A 338 -17.21 6.74 8.85
N ILE A 339 -16.57 5.89 9.64
CA ILE A 339 -15.10 5.89 9.81
C ILE A 339 -14.57 4.47 9.61
N ILE A 340 -13.52 4.35 8.82
CA ILE A 340 -12.69 3.16 8.72
C ILE A 340 -11.58 3.27 9.76
N ASN A 341 -11.46 2.28 10.64
CA ASN A 341 -10.31 2.10 11.51
C ASN A 341 -9.44 0.99 10.94
N ALA A 342 -8.26 1.35 10.48
CA ALA A 342 -7.30 0.41 9.91
C ALA A 342 -6.05 0.27 10.79
N LEU A 343 -5.44 -0.90 10.76
CA LEU A 343 -4.10 -1.17 11.27
C LEU A 343 -3.20 -1.39 10.05
N LEU A 344 -2.33 -0.44 9.77
CA LEU A 344 -1.48 -0.47 8.59
C LEU A 344 -0.08 -1.00 8.95
N PRO A 345 0.50 -1.88 8.09
CA PRO A 345 1.86 -2.35 8.29
C PRO A 345 2.85 -1.22 7.98
N GLY A 346 3.88 -1.10 8.82
CA GLY A 346 5.08 -0.32 8.51
C GLY A 346 5.98 -1.04 7.49
N PRO A 347 7.16 -0.46 7.21
CA PRO A 347 8.11 -1.08 6.28
C PRO A 347 8.52 -2.49 6.73
N LYS A 348 8.57 -3.44 5.78
CA LYS A 348 9.08 -4.78 6.02
C LYS A 348 10.59 -4.75 6.18
N LYS A 349 11.10 -5.38 7.24
CA LYS A 349 12.54 -5.58 7.49
C LYS A 349 12.85 -7.07 7.60
N SER A 350 14.10 -7.43 7.31
CA SER A 350 14.57 -8.82 7.38
C SER A 350 15.22 -9.07 8.73
N PHE A 351 14.82 -10.16 9.37
CA PHE A 351 15.44 -10.76 10.53
C PHE A 351 16.28 -11.95 10.05
N GLU A 352 17.56 -11.95 10.35
CA GLU A 352 18.52 -12.95 9.90
C GLU A 352 19.16 -13.61 11.11
N ILE A 353 18.91 -14.90 11.30
CA ILE A 353 19.37 -15.66 12.47
C ILE A 353 20.10 -16.89 11.97
N SER A 354 21.36 -17.05 12.38
CA SER A 354 22.15 -18.25 12.06
C SER A 354 21.54 -19.49 12.69
N LEU A 355 21.38 -20.57 11.92
CA LEU A 355 20.89 -21.85 12.46
C LEU A 355 21.88 -22.52 13.43
N ALA A 356 23.16 -22.13 13.38
CA ALA A 356 24.19 -22.59 14.33
C ALA A 356 24.10 -21.91 15.71
N GLU A 357 23.32 -20.84 15.86
CA GLU A 357 23.17 -20.10 17.13
C GLU A 357 21.88 -20.53 17.86
N PRO A 358 21.92 -21.48 18.81
CA PRO A 358 20.75 -21.83 19.61
C PRO A 358 20.25 -20.61 20.40
N ASN A 359 18.96 -20.35 20.34
CA ASN A 359 18.31 -19.16 20.94
C ASN A 359 18.77 -17.82 20.35
N GLY A 360 19.31 -17.79 19.12
CA GLY A 360 19.60 -16.56 18.40
C GLY A 360 18.37 -15.64 18.37
N LYS A 361 18.57 -14.37 18.70
CA LYS A 361 17.49 -13.40 18.84
C LYS A 361 17.87 -12.10 18.15
N GLN A 362 16.95 -11.58 17.35
CA GLN A 362 17.08 -10.26 16.74
C GLN A 362 15.86 -9.42 17.04
N GLN A 363 16.08 -8.16 17.44
CA GLN A 363 15.04 -7.18 17.65
C GLN A 363 15.24 -6.01 16.70
N ILE A 364 14.18 -5.65 15.97
CA ILE A 364 14.12 -4.47 15.11
C ILE A 364 12.83 -3.72 15.45
N ASP A 365 12.96 -2.47 15.85
CA ASP A 365 11.85 -1.62 16.32
C ASP A 365 11.03 -2.29 17.44
N ALA A 366 9.74 -2.53 17.20
CA ALA A 366 8.85 -3.18 18.15
C ALA A 366 8.79 -4.71 18.00
N MET A 367 9.43 -5.28 16.98
CA MET A 367 9.36 -6.71 16.70
C MET A 367 10.62 -7.43 17.12
N THR A 368 10.42 -8.59 17.72
CA THR A 368 11.48 -9.54 18.09
C THR A 368 11.22 -10.87 17.42
N VAL A 369 12.25 -11.42 16.78
CA VAL A 369 12.26 -12.78 16.22
C VAL A 369 13.35 -13.57 16.93
N GLN A 370 12.99 -14.74 17.46
CA GLN A 370 13.90 -15.61 18.18
C GLN A 370 13.84 -17.03 17.62
N LEU A 371 14.99 -17.61 17.30
CA LEU A 371 15.15 -19.02 16.99
C LEU A 371 15.13 -19.81 18.31
N GLU A 372 14.09 -20.61 18.57
CA GLU A 372 13.98 -21.38 19.81
C GLU A 372 14.65 -22.75 19.70
N SER A 373 14.52 -23.43 18.57
CA SER A 373 15.18 -24.74 18.34
C SER A 373 15.20 -25.11 16.86
N VAL A 374 16.20 -25.89 16.50
CA VAL A 374 16.28 -26.61 15.23
C VAL A 374 16.25 -28.09 15.54
N ARG A 375 15.33 -28.84 14.93
CA ARG A 375 15.23 -30.31 15.05
C ARG A 375 15.45 -30.94 13.70
N VAL A 376 16.29 -31.93 13.64
CA VAL A 376 16.63 -32.63 12.40
C VAL A 376 15.96 -34.00 12.39
N ASP A 377 15.27 -34.32 11.29
CA ASP A 377 14.66 -35.63 11.03
C ASP A 377 15.01 -36.08 9.60
N GLY A 378 16.16 -36.70 9.45
CA GLY A 378 16.75 -36.99 8.14
C GLY A 378 17.06 -35.71 7.36
N PRO A 379 16.56 -35.56 6.11
CA PRO A 379 16.77 -34.35 5.32
C PRO A 379 15.88 -33.18 5.78
N LEU A 380 14.88 -33.45 6.62
CA LEU A 380 13.92 -32.44 7.08
C LEU A 380 14.40 -31.75 8.35
N HIS A 381 14.24 -30.45 8.36
CA HIS A 381 14.58 -29.58 9.49
C HIS A 381 13.32 -28.87 9.96
N GLU A 382 12.95 -29.05 11.24
CA GLU A 382 11.91 -28.27 11.91
C GLU A 382 12.57 -27.10 12.65
N ILE A 383 12.31 -25.89 12.18
CA ILE A 383 12.84 -24.65 12.75
C ILE A 383 11.72 -23.96 13.53
N ARG A 384 11.87 -23.89 14.86
CA ARG A 384 10.92 -23.23 15.75
C ARG A 384 11.36 -21.81 16.02
N VAL A 385 10.45 -20.87 15.69
CA VAL A 385 10.68 -19.44 15.80
C VAL A 385 9.59 -18.82 16.63
N ALA A 386 9.98 -18.00 17.59
CA ALA A 386 9.07 -17.09 18.31
C ALA A 386 9.11 -15.72 17.66
N VAL A 387 7.93 -15.19 17.34
CA VAL A 387 7.73 -13.83 16.84
C VAL A 387 6.95 -13.06 17.90
N GLU A 388 7.53 -12.00 18.43
CA GLU A 388 6.94 -11.16 19.45
C GLU A 388 6.85 -9.71 18.97
N LEU A 389 5.72 -9.05 19.24
CA LEU A 389 5.53 -7.65 18.91
C LEU A 389 5.22 -6.87 20.20
N ASP A 390 6.11 -5.96 20.58
CA ASP A 390 5.96 -5.11 21.75
C ASP A 390 4.71 -4.24 21.62
N LYS A 391 3.79 -4.39 22.60
CA LYS A 391 2.56 -3.62 22.67
C LYS A 391 1.70 -3.70 21.40
N ALA A 392 1.59 -4.91 20.86
CA ALA A 392 0.76 -5.21 19.68
C ALA A 392 -0.70 -4.73 19.81
N GLY A 393 -1.17 -4.44 21.04
CA GLY A 393 -2.55 -4.05 21.28
C GLY A 393 -3.50 -5.07 20.67
N ARG A 394 -4.59 -4.59 20.08
CA ARG A 394 -5.58 -5.45 19.41
C ARG A 394 -5.09 -6.10 18.10
N ALA A 395 -3.93 -5.70 17.58
CA ALA A 395 -3.41 -6.20 16.30
C ALA A 395 -3.08 -7.70 16.33
N LEU A 396 -2.73 -8.25 17.50
CA LEU A 396 -2.48 -9.68 17.67
C LEU A 396 -3.68 -10.44 18.24
N GLU A 397 -4.64 -9.76 18.90
CA GLU A 397 -5.82 -10.45 19.45
C GLU A 397 -6.79 -10.93 18.36
N SER A 398 -7.02 -10.10 17.33
CA SER A 398 -8.05 -10.35 16.32
C SER A 398 -7.51 -10.57 14.90
N HIS A 399 -6.25 -10.24 14.62
CA HIS A 399 -5.70 -10.20 13.26
C HIS A 399 -4.30 -10.83 13.21
N ARG A 400 -4.16 -12.09 13.61
CA ARG A 400 -2.84 -12.79 13.64
C ARG A 400 -2.41 -13.35 12.31
N SER A 401 -3.31 -13.49 11.34
CA SER A 401 -3.05 -14.12 10.05
C SER A 401 -1.88 -13.48 9.30
N TRP A 402 -1.71 -12.16 9.40
CA TRP A 402 -0.62 -11.45 8.73
C TRP A 402 0.79 -11.95 9.11
N ILE A 403 0.98 -12.51 10.33
CA ILE A 403 2.27 -13.08 10.75
C ILE A 403 2.61 -14.31 9.89
N PHE A 404 1.61 -15.08 9.51
CA PHE A 404 1.77 -16.32 8.74
C PHE A 404 1.91 -16.05 7.23
N GLU A 405 1.53 -14.85 6.77
CA GLU A 405 1.68 -14.37 5.39
C GLU A 405 3.07 -13.74 5.15
N ASN A 406 3.86 -13.59 6.21
CA ASN A 406 5.21 -13.06 6.10
C ASN A 406 6.14 -14.07 5.46
N GLU A 407 7.07 -13.58 4.66
CA GLU A 407 8.06 -14.40 3.98
C GLU A 407 9.04 -15.03 5.01
N ALA A 408 9.14 -16.34 4.99
CA ALA A 408 10.06 -17.12 5.83
C ALA A 408 10.80 -18.14 4.97
N TYR A 409 12.12 -18.10 4.98
CA TYR A 409 12.96 -19.03 4.22
C TYR A 409 14.32 -19.25 4.89
N VAL A 410 15.05 -20.25 4.43
CA VAL A 410 16.44 -20.46 4.82
C VAL A 410 17.33 -20.08 3.64
N ARG A 411 18.32 -19.22 3.91
CA ARG A 411 19.39 -18.91 2.98
C ARG A 411 20.55 -19.86 3.25
N LEU A 412 20.81 -20.74 2.29
CA LEU A 412 21.91 -21.70 2.36
C LEU A 412 23.27 -21.01 2.22
N LYS A 413 24.36 -21.71 2.53
CA LYS A 413 25.73 -21.21 2.44
C LYS A 413 26.11 -20.67 1.06
N ASP A 414 25.60 -21.28 -0.01
CA ASP A 414 25.84 -20.89 -1.40
C ASP A 414 24.96 -19.67 -1.83
N GLY A 415 24.11 -19.15 -0.93
CA GLY A 415 23.18 -18.07 -1.18
C GLY A 415 21.82 -18.51 -1.74
N THR A 416 21.62 -19.79 -2.00
CA THR A 416 20.35 -20.36 -2.47
C THR A 416 19.28 -20.20 -1.40
N LYS A 417 18.05 -19.86 -1.83
CA LYS A 417 16.87 -19.73 -1.00
C LYS A 417 16.12 -21.07 -0.95
N ALA A 418 16.02 -21.65 0.23
CA ALA A 418 15.18 -22.82 0.50
C ALA A 418 13.84 -22.34 1.08
N GLU A 419 12.75 -22.61 0.35
CA GLU A 419 11.39 -22.33 0.80
C GLU A 419 10.92 -23.38 1.81
N HIS A 420 10.06 -22.99 2.75
CA HIS A 420 9.49 -23.94 3.69
C HIS A 420 8.44 -24.84 3.02
N LEU A 421 8.38 -26.09 3.45
CA LEU A 421 7.38 -27.07 3.00
C LEU A 421 6.02 -26.90 3.68
N GLY A 422 5.95 -26.04 4.68
CA GLY A 422 4.77 -25.74 5.48
C GLY A 422 5.16 -25.33 6.89
N PHE A 423 4.16 -24.93 7.68
CA PHE A 423 4.36 -24.52 9.06
C PHE A 423 3.23 -24.98 9.98
N GLU A 424 3.53 -25.03 11.27
CA GLU A 424 2.56 -25.28 12.34
C GLU A 424 2.70 -24.23 13.44
N VAL A 425 1.56 -23.74 13.96
CA VAL A 425 1.53 -22.80 15.08
C VAL A 425 1.46 -23.59 16.38
N TYR A 426 2.53 -23.58 17.17
CA TYR A 426 2.62 -24.34 18.41
C TYR A 426 2.38 -23.49 19.68
N ARG A 427 2.45 -22.15 19.57
CA ARG A 427 2.21 -21.23 20.69
C ARG A 427 1.53 -19.96 20.21
N GLN A 428 0.58 -19.47 21.01
CA GLN A 428 -0.04 -18.17 20.82
C GLN A 428 -0.19 -17.47 22.17
N THR A 429 0.25 -16.20 22.24
CA THR A 429 0.15 -15.33 23.41
C THR A 429 -0.47 -13.99 23.01
N GLU A 430 -0.73 -13.10 23.94
CA GLU A 430 -1.23 -11.74 23.64
C GLU A 430 -0.23 -10.91 22.83
N SER A 431 1.06 -11.12 23.01
CA SER A 431 2.14 -10.36 22.37
C SER A 431 2.93 -11.13 21.33
N GLY A 432 2.68 -12.43 21.10
CA GLY A 432 3.51 -13.22 20.23
C GLY A 432 2.91 -14.53 19.73
N VAL A 433 3.60 -15.10 18.77
CA VAL A 433 3.27 -16.37 18.13
C VAL A 433 4.51 -17.23 18.02
N GLY A 434 4.41 -18.54 18.32
CA GLY A 434 5.43 -19.53 18.03
C GLY A 434 5.05 -20.33 16.79
N VAL A 435 5.94 -20.35 15.80
CA VAL A 435 5.75 -21.02 14.51
C VAL A 435 6.87 -22.03 14.28
N ALA A 436 6.51 -23.26 13.94
CA ALA A 436 7.43 -24.32 13.52
C ALA A 436 7.38 -24.44 12.01
N TYR A 437 8.43 -24.03 11.32
CA TYR A 437 8.59 -24.18 9.88
C TYR A 437 9.32 -25.45 9.54
N ARG A 438 8.95 -26.13 8.45
CA ARG A 438 9.62 -27.33 7.95
C ARG A 438 10.34 -27.03 6.65
N PHE A 439 11.64 -27.43 6.59
CA PHE A 439 12.49 -27.23 5.43
C PHE A 439 13.17 -28.55 5.04
N ASP A 440 13.47 -28.69 3.76
CA ASP A 440 14.40 -29.72 3.25
C ASP A 440 15.73 -29.01 2.97
N LEU A 441 16.70 -29.19 3.90
CA LEU A 441 17.99 -28.49 3.84
C LEU A 441 19.15 -29.45 3.53
N GLY A 442 18.90 -30.78 3.54
CA GLY A 442 19.94 -31.75 3.39
C GLY A 442 21.03 -31.65 4.49
N ASP A 443 22.29 -31.76 4.10
CA ASP A 443 23.43 -31.71 5.01
C ASP A 443 24.00 -30.30 5.26
N ASP A 444 23.44 -29.25 4.61
CA ASP A 444 23.98 -27.87 4.61
C ASP A 444 23.36 -26.95 5.69
N ALA A 445 22.64 -27.50 6.65
CA ALA A 445 21.88 -26.74 7.63
C ALA A 445 22.74 -25.88 8.57
N ASP A 446 23.90 -26.39 9.02
CA ASP A 446 24.70 -25.77 10.10
C ASP A 446 25.29 -24.41 9.75
N GLU A 447 25.54 -24.12 8.47
CA GLU A 447 26.09 -22.85 8.00
C GLU A 447 25.01 -21.95 7.34
N SER A 448 23.74 -22.27 7.56
CA SER A 448 22.61 -21.59 6.93
C SER A 448 22.00 -20.54 7.86
N THR A 449 21.26 -19.61 7.27
CA THR A 449 20.60 -18.50 7.98
C THR A 449 19.09 -18.56 7.76
N PHE A 450 18.33 -18.62 8.84
CA PHE A 450 16.88 -18.40 8.78
C PHE A 450 16.60 -16.92 8.56
N VAL A 451 15.78 -16.63 7.57
CA VAL A 451 15.38 -15.26 7.21
C VAL A 451 13.86 -15.13 7.34
N TYR A 452 13.43 -14.12 8.11
CA TYR A 452 12.03 -13.79 8.27
C TYR A 452 11.83 -12.32 7.94
N ARG A 453 10.92 -12.01 6.99
CA ARG A 453 10.65 -10.63 6.56
C ARG A 453 9.28 -10.19 7.05
N SER A 454 9.25 -9.17 7.87
CA SER A 454 8.02 -8.72 8.52
C SER A 454 7.96 -7.20 8.67
N PRO A 455 6.74 -6.60 8.69
CA PRO A 455 6.57 -5.26 9.22
C PRO A 455 7.06 -5.19 10.67
N THR A 456 7.83 -4.17 11.01
CA THR A 456 8.37 -3.99 12.37
C THR A 456 7.56 -3.03 13.22
N SER A 457 6.56 -2.40 12.62
CA SER A 457 5.62 -1.49 13.30
C SER A 457 4.21 -1.62 12.71
N ILE A 458 3.21 -1.29 13.52
CA ILE A 458 1.79 -1.24 13.13
C ILE A 458 1.25 0.12 13.48
N VAL A 459 0.66 0.81 12.50
CA VAL A 459 0.17 2.18 12.63
C VAL A 459 -1.35 2.20 12.55
N PRO A 460 -2.05 2.69 13.61
CA PRO A 460 -3.47 2.95 13.53
C PRO A 460 -3.75 4.10 12.57
N ASN A 461 -4.76 3.93 11.71
CA ASN A 461 -5.23 4.94 10.78
C ASN A 461 -6.75 5.02 10.81
N GLU A 462 -7.28 6.22 11.07
CA GLU A 462 -8.71 6.51 11.08
C GLU A 462 -9.06 7.35 9.88
N VAL A 463 -9.94 6.84 9.01
CA VAL A 463 -10.30 7.49 7.74
C VAL A 463 -11.81 7.71 7.69
N PRO A 464 -12.29 8.97 7.83
CA PRO A 464 -13.69 9.28 7.62
C PRO A 464 -14.06 9.18 6.14
N PHE A 465 -15.23 8.61 5.86
CA PHE A 465 -15.76 8.51 4.50
C PHE A 465 -17.17 9.04 4.39
N VAL A 466 -17.55 9.45 3.18
CA VAL A 466 -18.91 9.82 2.81
C VAL A 466 -19.20 9.26 1.40
N ILE A 467 -20.21 8.41 1.30
CA ILE A 467 -20.74 7.91 0.03
C ILE A 467 -22.00 8.71 -0.30
N GLN A 468 -22.14 9.16 -1.54
CA GLN A 468 -23.25 10.02 -1.98
C GLN A 468 -24.25 9.22 -2.83
N ASP A 469 -25.49 9.66 -2.82
CA ASP A 469 -26.54 9.33 -3.80
C ASP A 469 -26.78 7.82 -4.02
N ILE A 470 -26.88 7.05 -2.93
CA ILE A 470 -27.17 5.59 -3.01
C ILE A 470 -28.67 5.41 -3.28
N PRO A 471 -29.06 4.84 -4.43
CA PRO A 471 -30.48 4.62 -4.75
C PRO A 471 -31.10 3.59 -3.82
N LEU A 472 -32.37 3.81 -3.46
CA LEU A 472 -33.17 2.89 -2.65
C LEU A 472 -34.18 2.13 -3.53
N PRO A 473 -34.52 0.88 -3.17
CA PRO A 473 -35.50 0.07 -3.91
C PRO A 473 -36.94 0.54 -3.68
#